data_b8ceb98f3021f93fda82f00ce5d7c9d0
#
_entry.id   b8ceb98f3021f93fda82f00ce5d7c9d0
#
_cell.length_a   1.000
_cell.length_b   1.000
_cell.length_c   1.000
_cell.angle_alpha   90.00
_cell.angle_beta   90.00
_cell.angle_gamma   90.00
#
_symmetry.space_group_name_H-M   'P 1'
#
loop_
_entity.id
_entity.type
_entity.pdbx_description
1 polymer ?
#
loop_
_entity_poly.entity_id
_entity_poly.type
_entity_poly.pdbx_seq_one_letter_code
_entity_poly.pdbx_strand_id
1 'polypeptide(L)'
;MPPPLLSGKRHHEASVFTPENLLREARRQLSVPEGAVAPVCVLDPDGDILRYLDRNGRLEANPNWACYHTTLHDFSLNGPALGDGLALGIIGCAVGASFAVLLAEQLFASGCRLLISVTSSGQILSLRKPPYFILIEKALRDEGTSYHYLPAAEYVSIPDALLELFEDDLPGLAEPLARGAVWTTDAPFRETRSAIELCRSKGILAVEMEAAALYAFARARGHPVICFAHITNRMASAAGDFEKGAAAGSIEALRLIQATASRWLAQNNESR
;
A
#
# COMPACT_ATOMS: atom_id res chain seq x y z
N MET A 1 3.75 3.27 34.25
CA MET A 1 4.73 3.20 33.15
C MET A 1 3.95 3.16 31.84
N PRO A 2 4.38 3.83 30.79
CA PRO A 2 3.76 3.70 29.48
C PRO A 2 3.87 2.25 28.98
N PRO A 3 2.95 1.80 28.11
CA PRO A 3 3.01 0.45 27.57
C PRO A 3 4.26 0.23 26.71
N PRO A 4 4.74 -1.04 26.58
CA PRO A 4 5.96 -1.35 25.79
C PRO A 4 5.93 -0.85 24.36
N LEU A 5 4.74 -0.65 23.77
CA LEU A 5 4.57 -0.09 22.44
C LEU A 5 5.14 1.32 22.32
N LEU A 6 4.97 2.14 23.38
CA LEU A 6 5.33 3.56 23.38
C LEU A 6 6.61 3.87 24.17
N SER A 7 7.29 2.87 24.72
CA SER A 7 8.46 3.09 25.57
C SER A 7 9.56 2.06 25.34
N GLY A 8 10.82 2.46 25.56
CA GLY A 8 11.98 1.58 25.52
C GLY A 8 12.37 1.08 24.12
N LYS A 9 11.80 1.62 23.04
CA LYS A 9 12.12 1.26 21.66
C LYS A 9 13.50 1.81 21.26
N ARG A 10 14.29 0.97 20.62
CA ARG A 10 15.60 1.32 20.03
C ARG A 10 15.52 1.17 18.52
N HIS A 11 14.86 2.12 17.85
CA HIS A 11 14.50 2.05 16.43
C HIS A 11 15.70 1.87 15.48
N HIS A 12 16.89 2.25 15.89
CA HIS A 12 18.15 2.11 15.12
C HIS A 12 18.87 0.78 15.35
N GLU A 13 18.39 -0.05 16.31
CA GLU A 13 18.99 -1.34 16.60
C GLU A 13 18.56 -2.38 15.56
N ALA A 14 19.52 -3.20 15.10
CA ALA A 14 19.24 -4.26 14.13
C ALA A 14 18.33 -5.34 14.74
N SER A 15 17.40 -5.84 13.95
CA SER A 15 16.55 -6.97 14.35
C SER A 15 17.34 -8.27 14.35
N VAL A 16 17.08 -9.13 15.33
CA VAL A 16 17.64 -10.49 15.37
C VAL A 16 16.95 -11.41 14.35
N PHE A 17 15.63 -11.27 14.24
CA PHE A 17 14.84 -11.97 13.24
C PHE A 17 14.62 -11.05 12.03
N THR A 18 15.13 -11.45 10.87
CA THR A 18 15.11 -10.63 9.64
C THR A 18 14.34 -11.31 8.52
N PRO A 19 13.82 -10.56 7.54
CA PRO A 19 13.12 -11.13 6.41
C PRO A 19 14.01 -12.05 5.57
N GLU A 20 15.30 -11.76 5.44
CA GLU A 20 16.26 -12.62 4.71
C GLU A 20 16.41 -13.98 5.38
N ASN A 21 16.49 -14.01 6.72
CA ASN A 21 16.59 -15.25 7.48
C ASN A 21 15.30 -16.09 7.33
N LEU A 22 14.15 -15.45 7.38
CA LEU A 22 12.86 -16.12 7.19
C LEU A 22 12.74 -16.67 5.76
N LEU A 23 13.06 -15.88 4.74
CA LEU A 23 12.99 -16.29 3.34
C LEU A 23 13.95 -17.43 3.02
N ARG A 24 15.18 -17.41 3.56
CA ARG A 24 16.13 -18.52 3.41
C ARG A 24 15.54 -19.85 3.92
N GLU A 25 14.94 -19.84 5.11
CA GLU A 25 14.33 -21.05 5.67
C GLU A 25 13.06 -21.45 4.93
N ALA A 26 12.26 -20.50 4.51
CA ALA A 26 11.07 -20.77 3.70
C ALA A 26 11.45 -21.41 2.34
N ARG A 27 12.47 -20.87 1.65
CA ARG A 27 12.96 -21.49 0.39
C ARG A 27 13.40 -22.92 0.62
N ARG A 28 14.17 -23.18 1.67
CA ARG A 28 14.62 -24.53 2.03
C ARG A 28 13.45 -25.49 2.28
N GLN A 29 12.44 -25.04 3.06
CA GLN A 29 11.32 -25.90 3.48
C GLN A 29 10.29 -26.11 2.36
N LEU A 30 10.03 -25.09 1.55
CA LEU A 30 9.03 -25.11 0.48
C LEU A 30 9.63 -25.52 -0.88
N SER A 31 10.95 -25.74 -0.94
CA SER A 31 11.66 -26.04 -2.19
C SER A 31 11.49 -24.94 -3.24
N VAL A 32 11.42 -23.69 -2.83
CA VAL A 32 11.30 -22.52 -3.72
C VAL A 32 12.69 -22.13 -4.22
N PRO A 33 12.90 -21.97 -5.55
CA PRO A 33 14.19 -21.58 -6.10
C PRO A 33 14.63 -20.17 -5.66
N GLU A 34 15.91 -19.90 -5.77
CA GLU A 34 16.41 -18.53 -5.66
C GLU A 34 16.01 -17.72 -6.90
N GLY A 35 15.63 -16.48 -6.68
CA GLY A 35 15.25 -15.57 -7.73
C GLY A 35 14.61 -14.30 -7.15
N ALA A 36 14.65 -13.25 -7.95
CA ALA A 36 14.03 -11.97 -7.58
C ALA A 36 12.55 -11.96 -7.97
N VAL A 37 11.76 -11.18 -7.23
CA VAL A 37 10.38 -10.80 -7.61
C VAL A 37 10.42 -9.61 -8.58
N ALA A 38 9.27 -9.22 -9.12
CA ALA A 38 9.16 -8.04 -9.98
C ALA A 38 9.66 -6.78 -9.24
N PRO A 39 10.34 -5.85 -9.93
CA PRO A 39 10.89 -4.64 -9.30
C PRO A 39 9.80 -3.69 -8.78
N VAL A 40 8.60 -3.76 -9.31
CA VAL A 40 7.43 -3.03 -8.80
C VAL A 40 6.41 -4.06 -8.32
N CYS A 41 6.01 -3.95 -7.05
CA CYS A 41 5.00 -4.81 -6.46
C CYS A 41 3.80 -4.00 -5.95
N VAL A 42 2.65 -4.63 -5.95
CA VAL A 42 1.38 -4.07 -5.50
C VAL A 42 0.88 -4.83 -4.29
N LEU A 43 0.49 -4.12 -3.23
CA LEU A 43 -0.40 -4.63 -2.20
C LEU A 43 -1.83 -4.18 -2.51
N ASP A 44 -2.72 -5.14 -2.57
CA ASP A 44 -4.17 -4.98 -2.77
C ASP A 44 -4.89 -5.55 -1.54
N PRO A 45 -4.97 -4.79 -0.43
CA PRO A 45 -5.50 -5.31 0.82
C PRO A 45 -6.89 -5.95 0.69
N ASP A 46 -7.77 -5.37 -0.10
CA ASP A 46 -9.11 -5.92 -0.33
C ASP A 46 -9.13 -7.11 -1.30
N GLY A 47 -8.11 -7.26 -2.15
CA GLY A 47 -8.02 -8.30 -3.17
C GLY A 47 -8.93 -8.07 -4.40
N ASP A 48 -9.44 -6.87 -4.59
CA ASP A 48 -10.34 -6.59 -5.72
C ASP A 48 -9.61 -6.57 -7.06
N ILE A 49 -8.40 -5.98 -7.08
CA ILE A 49 -7.53 -5.95 -8.26
C ILE A 49 -7.06 -7.36 -8.59
N LEU A 50 -6.61 -8.12 -7.59
CA LEU A 50 -6.18 -9.50 -7.74
C LEU A 50 -7.30 -10.35 -8.37
N ARG A 51 -8.51 -10.31 -7.78
CA ARG A 51 -9.66 -11.05 -8.28
C ARG A 51 -10.08 -10.63 -9.69
N TYR A 52 -9.93 -9.36 -10.05
CA TYR A 52 -10.19 -8.88 -11.40
C TYR A 52 -9.18 -9.44 -12.40
N LEU A 53 -7.89 -9.41 -12.08
CA LEU A 53 -6.82 -9.96 -12.93
C LEU A 53 -6.97 -11.48 -13.10
N ASP A 54 -7.26 -12.19 -12.02
CA ASP A 54 -7.48 -13.64 -12.03
C ASP A 54 -8.64 -14.06 -12.96
N ARG A 55 -9.80 -13.43 -12.79
CA ARG A 55 -10.98 -13.67 -13.66
C ARG A 55 -10.73 -13.41 -15.15
N ASN A 56 -9.73 -12.59 -15.46
CA ASN A 56 -9.34 -12.28 -16.84
C ASN A 56 -8.13 -13.08 -17.31
N GLY A 57 -7.70 -14.11 -16.56
CA GLY A 57 -6.57 -14.96 -16.93
C GLY A 57 -5.24 -14.23 -17.06
N ARG A 58 -5.00 -13.22 -16.22
CA ARG A 58 -3.85 -12.31 -16.30
C ARG A 58 -2.84 -12.50 -15.18
N LEU A 59 -3.00 -13.52 -14.35
CA LEU A 59 -2.12 -13.82 -13.22
C LEU A 59 -1.34 -15.10 -13.44
N GLU A 60 -0.07 -15.08 -13.06
CA GLU A 60 0.78 -16.25 -12.93
C GLU A 60 1.40 -16.25 -11.53
N ALA A 61 1.40 -17.41 -10.85
CA ALA A 61 2.05 -17.51 -9.54
C ALA A 61 3.56 -17.30 -9.69
N ASN A 62 4.14 -16.39 -8.91
CA ASN A 62 5.58 -16.13 -8.95
C ASN A 62 6.34 -17.31 -8.33
N PRO A 63 7.21 -18.01 -9.10
CA PRO A 63 7.90 -19.20 -8.63
C PRO A 63 9.01 -18.92 -7.60
N ASN A 64 9.43 -17.66 -7.47
CA ASN A 64 10.53 -17.25 -6.59
C ASN A 64 10.04 -16.74 -5.22
N TRP A 65 8.72 -16.63 -5.02
CA TRP A 65 8.14 -16.12 -3.78
C TRP A 65 8.07 -17.18 -2.70
N ALA A 66 8.88 -17.03 -1.65
CA ALA A 66 9.03 -18.01 -0.59
C ALA A 66 8.32 -17.65 0.72
N CYS A 67 7.20 -16.95 0.65
CA CYS A 67 6.42 -16.56 1.81
C CYS A 67 5.51 -17.72 2.29
N TYR A 68 5.42 -17.91 3.63
CA TYR A 68 4.52 -18.91 4.21
C TYR A 68 3.05 -18.51 4.21
N HIS A 69 2.75 -17.21 4.02
CA HIS A 69 1.43 -16.67 4.35
C HIS A 69 0.62 -16.27 3.12
N THR A 70 1.28 -16.01 1.99
CA THR A 70 0.62 -15.51 0.77
C THR A 70 1.26 -16.06 -0.48
N THR A 71 0.52 -15.93 -1.59
CA THR A 71 1.04 -16.10 -2.95
C THR A 71 1.26 -14.72 -3.57
N LEU A 72 2.44 -14.50 -4.14
CA LEU A 72 2.70 -13.40 -5.06
C LEU A 72 2.36 -13.86 -6.47
N HIS A 73 1.63 -13.04 -7.20
CA HIS A 73 1.34 -13.30 -8.60
C HIS A 73 2.02 -12.25 -9.47
N ASP A 74 2.55 -12.70 -10.61
CA ASP A 74 3.06 -11.80 -11.63
C ASP A 74 1.93 -11.47 -12.62
N PHE A 75 1.94 -10.22 -13.12
CA PHE A 75 1.06 -9.76 -14.17
C PHE A 75 1.73 -8.69 -15.03
N SER A 76 1.19 -8.44 -16.21
CA SER A 76 1.71 -7.41 -17.10
C SER A 76 0.68 -6.33 -17.38
N LEU A 77 1.14 -5.08 -17.43
CA LEU A 77 0.40 -3.93 -17.91
C LEU A 77 0.98 -3.50 -19.26
N ASN A 78 0.14 -3.51 -20.29
CA ASN A 78 0.50 -3.08 -21.64
C ASN A 78 -0.05 -1.69 -21.90
N GLY A 79 0.74 -0.82 -22.53
CA GLY A 79 0.31 0.50 -22.94
C GLY A 79 1.32 1.16 -23.88
N PRO A 80 0.90 2.19 -24.63
CA PRO A 80 1.75 2.85 -25.65
C PRO A 80 3.08 3.39 -25.11
N ALA A 81 3.15 3.67 -23.81
CA ALA A 81 4.33 4.22 -23.14
C ALA A 81 5.28 3.16 -22.54
N LEU A 82 4.93 1.86 -22.57
CA LEU A 82 5.63 0.81 -21.82
C LEU A 82 6.38 -0.22 -22.68
N GLY A 83 6.36 -0.08 -24.02
CA GLY A 83 7.01 -1.06 -24.91
C GLY A 83 6.42 -2.46 -24.73
N ASP A 84 7.27 -3.47 -24.44
CA ASP A 84 6.89 -4.88 -24.30
C ASP A 84 6.01 -5.22 -23.07
N GLY A 85 5.53 -4.20 -22.36
CA GLY A 85 4.71 -4.36 -21.16
C GLY A 85 5.52 -4.23 -19.84
N LEU A 86 4.89 -3.62 -18.84
CA LEU A 86 5.45 -3.53 -17.50
C LEU A 86 5.07 -4.77 -16.70
N ALA A 87 6.08 -5.55 -16.32
CA ALA A 87 5.90 -6.69 -15.41
C ALA A 87 5.84 -6.21 -13.95
N LEU A 88 4.81 -6.63 -13.22
CA LEU A 88 4.57 -6.29 -11.83
C LEU A 88 4.23 -7.53 -11.01
N GLY A 89 4.52 -7.47 -9.70
CA GLY A 89 3.99 -8.43 -8.74
C GLY A 89 2.75 -7.90 -8.04
N ILE A 90 1.84 -8.77 -7.61
CA ILE A 90 0.68 -8.41 -6.78
C ILE A 90 0.41 -9.43 -5.68
N ILE A 91 0.15 -8.93 -4.47
CA ILE A 91 -0.38 -9.72 -3.35
C ILE A 91 -1.73 -9.11 -2.97
N GLY A 92 -2.76 -9.94 -2.94
CA GLY A 92 -4.10 -9.54 -2.50
C GLY A 92 -4.44 -10.04 -1.10
N CYS A 93 -5.54 -9.50 -0.55
CA CYS A 93 -6.10 -9.91 0.75
C CYS A 93 -5.13 -9.73 1.94
N ALA A 94 -4.36 -8.65 1.94
CA ALA A 94 -3.36 -8.34 2.95
C ALA A 94 -3.80 -7.16 3.84
N VAL A 95 -4.95 -7.30 4.48
CA VAL A 95 -5.57 -6.27 5.32
C VAL A 95 -4.82 -6.10 6.64
N GLY A 96 -4.57 -4.85 7.01
CA GLY A 96 -4.06 -4.43 8.30
C GLY A 96 -2.57 -4.15 8.35
N ALA A 97 -2.21 -3.18 9.16
CA ALA A 97 -0.88 -2.60 9.29
C ALA A 97 0.23 -3.63 9.48
N SER A 98 0.06 -4.56 10.41
CA SER A 98 1.08 -5.56 10.73
C SER A 98 1.33 -6.55 9.61
N PHE A 99 0.27 -6.98 8.91
CA PHE A 99 0.40 -7.92 7.81
C PHE A 99 0.97 -7.25 6.56
N ALA A 100 0.52 -6.04 6.24
CA ALA A 100 1.05 -5.27 5.13
C ALA A 100 2.57 -5.04 5.26
N VAL A 101 3.04 -4.67 6.45
CA VAL A 101 4.49 -4.46 6.69
C VAL A 101 5.27 -5.76 6.71
N LEU A 102 4.72 -6.86 7.25
CA LEU A 102 5.37 -8.18 7.17
C LEU A 102 5.61 -8.60 5.73
N LEU A 103 4.67 -8.32 4.83
CA LEU A 103 4.81 -8.60 3.40
C LEU A 103 5.77 -7.60 2.73
N ALA A 104 5.71 -6.32 3.07
CA ALA A 104 6.62 -5.31 2.54
C ALA A 104 8.09 -5.64 2.84
N GLU A 105 8.43 -6.00 4.08
CA GLU A 105 9.79 -6.45 4.46
C GLU A 105 10.26 -7.62 3.58
N GLN A 106 9.41 -8.61 3.34
CA GLN A 106 9.76 -9.77 2.52
C GLN A 106 9.84 -9.44 1.02
N LEU A 107 8.97 -8.56 0.50
CA LEU A 107 9.02 -8.11 -0.89
C LEU A 107 10.33 -7.39 -1.19
N PHE A 108 10.73 -6.43 -0.35
CA PHE A 108 12.00 -5.72 -0.54
C PHE A 108 13.21 -6.63 -0.39
N ALA A 109 13.21 -7.56 0.56
CA ALA A 109 14.25 -8.59 0.70
C ALA A 109 14.28 -9.58 -0.49
N SER A 110 13.20 -9.69 -1.27
CA SER A 110 13.11 -10.51 -2.48
C SER A 110 13.37 -9.75 -3.78
N GLY A 111 13.78 -8.47 -3.72
CA GLY A 111 14.16 -7.68 -4.90
C GLY A 111 13.14 -6.65 -5.37
N CYS A 112 12.02 -6.47 -4.69
CA CYS A 112 11.12 -5.33 -4.93
C CYS A 112 11.89 -4.01 -4.76
N ARG A 113 11.62 -3.03 -5.61
CA ARG A 113 12.25 -1.71 -5.60
C ARG A 113 11.24 -0.57 -5.39
N LEU A 114 9.99 -0.79 -5.71
CA LEU A 114 8.86 0.10 -5.44
C LEU A 114 7.66 -0.74 -4.98
N LEU A 115 7.08 -0.38 -3.86
CA LEU A 115 5.82 -0.94 -3.39
C LEU A 115 4.70 0.08 -3.54
N ILE A 116 3.60 -0.31 -4.20
CA ILE A 116 2.38 0.49 -4.33
C ILE A 116 1.28 -0.23 -3.55
N SER A 117 0.65 0.44 -2.59
CA SER A 117 -0.53 -0.08 -1.88
C SER A 117 -1.77 0.66 -2.34
N VAL A 118 -2.84 -0.09 -2.65
CA VAL A 118 -4.15 0.48 -3.03
C VAL A 118 -5.20 -0.18 -2.14
N THR A 119 -5.71 0.57 -1.17
CA THR A 119 -6.65 0.08 -0.16
C THR A 119 -8.03 0.73 -0.28
N SER A 120 -9.10 -0.02 -0.07
CA SER A 120 -10.46 0.52 0.06
C SER A 120 -10.59 1.34 1.34
N SER A 121 -11.29 2.46 1.28
CA SER A 121 -11.31 3.44 2.36
C SER A 121 -12.68 4.06 2.56
N GLY A 122 -13.01 4.34 3.83
CA GLY A 122 -14.21 5.09 4.20
C GLY A 122 -13.96 6.61 4.14
N GLN A 123 -14.88 7.34 3.51
CA GLN A 123 -14.81 8.81 3.40
C GLN A 123 -15.14 9.49 4.74
N ILE A 124 -14.22 10.29 5.27
CA ILE A 124 -14.45 11.14 6.45
C ILE A 124 -14.86 12.55 6.02
N LEU A 125 -14.07 13.19 5.15
CA LEU A 125 -14.40 14.47 4.54
C LEU A 125 -14.82 14.28 3.08
N SER A 126 -15.95 14.83 2.71
CA SER A 126 -16.47 14.72 1.35
C SER A 126 -15.77 15.71 0.42
N LEU A 127 -14.87 15.22 -0.42
CA LEU A 127 -14.30 15.99 -1.53
C LEU A 127 -15.24 15.91 -2.75
N ARG A 128 -15.73 14.69 -3.03
CA ARG A 128 -16.66 14.38 -4.13
C ARG A 128 -17.40 13.07 -3.83
N LYS A 129 -18.32 12.69 -4.71
CA LYS A 129 -19.05 11.43 -4.58
C LYS A 129 -18.10 10.24 -4.85
N PRO A 130 -18.09 9.18 -4.02
CA PRO A 130 -17.39 7.94 -4.33
C PRO A 130 -17.90 7.30 -5.65
N PRO A 131 -17.06 6.50 -6.37
CA PRO A 131 -15.69 6.17 -6.03
C PRO A 131 -14.66 7.17 -6.57
N TYR A 132 -13.51 7.33 -5.91
CA TYR A 132 -12.36 8.07 -6.39
C TYR A 132 -11.09 7.70 -5.61
N PHE A 133 -9.91 8.12 -6.09
CA PHE A 133 -8.63 7.82 -5.43
C PHE A 133 -8.04 9.06 -4.75
N ILE A 134 -7.33 8.80 -3.65
CA ILE A 134 -6.52 9.79 -2.92
C ILE A 134 -5.07 9.27 -2.87
N LEU A 135 -4.10 10.09 -3.26
CA LEU A 135 -2.71 9.90 -2.83
C LEU A 135 -2.61 10.24 -1.35
N ILE A 136 -2.18 9.28 -0.55
CA ILE A 136 -1.97 9.48 0.89
C ILE A 136 -0.66 10.21 1.09
N GLU A 137 -0.70 11.50 1.42
CA GLU A 137 0.49 12.30 1.71
C GLU A 137 1.00 12.08 3.13
N LYS A 138 0.07 11.89 4.06
CA LYS A 138 0.37 11.55 5.47
C LYS A 138 -0.75 10.74 6.09
N ALA A 139 -0.41 9.95 7.09
CA ALA A 139 -1.35 9.10 7.80
C ALA A 139 -1.29 9.35 9.31
N LEU A 140 -2.45 9.54 9.94
CA LEU A 140 -2.60 9.57 11.40
C LEU A 140 -2.33 8.16 11.93
N ARG A 141 -1.44 8.03 12.90
CA ARG A 141 -0.94 6.76 13.44
C ARG A 141 -1.83 6.29 14.60
N ASP A 142 -2.89 5.57 14.28
CA ASP A 142 -3.79 4.94 15.27
C ASP A 142 -3.78 3.41 15.12
N GLU A 143 -2.56 2.87 14.94
CA GLU A 143 -2.25 1.45 14.81
C GLU A 143 -0.94 1.13 15.54
N GLY A 144 -0.65 -0.14 15.77
CA GLY A 144 0.49 -0.56 16.61
C GLY A 144 1.83 -0.65 15.89
N THR A 145 1.83 -0.97 14.60
CA THR A 145 3.03 -1.40 13.86
C THR A 145 4.02 -0.26 13.63
N SER A 146 3.54 0.93 13.27
CA SER A 146 4.40 2.09 12.97
C SER A 146 5.29 2.51 14.14
N TYR A 147 4.86 2.28 15.38
CA TYR A 147 5.62 2.58 16.59
C TYR A 147 6.81 1.63 16.82
N HIS A 148 6.90 0.52 16.08
CA HIS A 148 8.09 -0.34 16.08
C HIS A 148 9.17 0.16 15.13
N TYR A 149 8.82 0.99 14.15
CA TYR A 149 9.71 1.52 13.11
C TYR A 149 10.19 2.94 13.39
N LEU A 150 9.34 3.79 13.93
CA LEU A 150 9.64 5.20 14.21
C LEU A 150 9.22 5.63 15.62
N PRO A 151 9.90 6.63 16.20
CA PRO A 151 9.47 7.23 17.45
C PRO A 151 8.00 7.68 17.42
N ALA A 152 7.40 7.83 18.62
CA ALA A 152 6.03 8.28 18.74
C ALA A 152 5.85 9.69 18.14
N ALA A 153 4.90 9.77 17.20
CA ALA A 153 4.46 11.02 16.58
C ALA A 153 3.01 10.81 16.14
N GLU A 154 2.29 11.90 15.96
CA GLU A 154 0.88 11.82 15.57
C GLU A 154 0.71 11.33 14.13
N TYR A 155 1.59 11.77 13.23
CA TYR A 155 1.55 11.45 11.81
C TYR A 155 2.86 10.85 11.32
N VAL A 156 2.76 10.17 10.21
CA VAL A 156 3.88 9.81 9.34
C VAL A 156 3.51 10.17 7.90
N SER A 157 4.48 10.67 7.14
CA SER A 157 4.28 11.11 5.75
C SER A 157 4.98 10.17 4.78
N ILE A 158 4.49 10.13 3.54
CA ILE A 158 5.21 9.56 2.40
C ILE A 158 6.62 10.16 2.35
N PRO A 159 7.66 9.41 1.92
CA PRO A 159 8.99 9.98 1.68
C PRO A 159 8.94 11.14 0.68
N ASP A 160 9.57 12.26 1.01
CA ASP A 160 9.44 13.52 0.26
C ASP A 160 9.82 13.37 -1.22
N ALA A 161 10.89 12.61 -1.52
CA ALA A 161 11.30 12.32 -2.90
C ALA A 161 10.24 11.60 -3.75
N LEU A 162 9.27 10.93 -3.13
CA LEU A 162 8.15 10.30 -3.85
C LEU A 162 7.00 11.26 -4.13
N LEU A 163 6.90 12.38 -3.40
CA LEU A 163 5.89 13.41 -3.67
C LEU A 163 6.16 14.15 -4.99
N GLU A 164 7.43 14.28 -5.38
CA GLU A 164 7.85 14.88 -6.65
C GLU A 164 7.26 14.14 -7.86
N LEU A 165 6.99 12.83 -7.73
CA LEU A 165 6.29 12.04 -8.75
C LEU A 165 4.87 12.55 -9.04
N PHE A 166 4.30 13.38 -8.17
CA PHE A 166 2.91 13.83 -8.23
C PHE A 166 2.78 15.35 -8.31
N GLU A 167 3.86 16.08 -8.67
CA GLU A 167 3.78 17.52 -8.91
C GLU A 167 2.87 17.83 -10.09
N ASP A 168 2.96 17.02 -11.15
CA ASP A 168 2.06 17.07 -12.29
C ASP A 168 1.02 15.94 -12.23
N ASP A 169 -0.12 16.13 -12.88
CA ASP A 169 -1.15 15.12 -13.01
C ASP A 169 -0.61 13.82 -13.64
N LEU A 170 -1.11 12.70 -13.16
CA LEU A 170 -0.80 11.40 -13.75
C LEU A 170 -1.59 11.20 -15.05
N PRO A 171 -0.93 10.81 -16.15
CA PRO A 171 -1.60 10.62 -17.42
C PRO A 171 -2.57 9.43 -17.37
N GLY A 172 -3.68 9.52 -18.09
CA GLY A 172 -4.62 8.43 -18.31
C GLY A 172 -5.63 8.17 -17.19
N LEU A 173 -5.62 8.97 -16.13
CA LEU A 173 -6.68 8.93 -15.12
C LEU A 173 -7.93 9.64 -15.64
N ALA A 174 -9.12 9.08 -15.32
CA ALA A 174 -10.40 9.68 -15.70
C ALA A 174 -10.68 10.98 -14.94
N GLU A 175 -10.15 11.11 -13.73
CA GLU A 175 -10.29 12.28 -12.86
C GLU A 175 -8.96 12.62 -12.19
N PRO A 176 -8.74 13.90 -11.84
CA PRO A 176 -7.55 14.31 -11.08
C PRO A 176 -7.44 13.55 -9.75
N LEU A 177 -6.23 13.12 -9.42
CA LEU A 177 -5.93 12.44 -8.18
C LEU A 177 -6.08 13.42 -7.01
N ALA A 178 -6.96 13.11 -6.05
CA ALA A 178 -7.02 13.86 -4.81
C ALA A 178 -5.78 13.56 -3.95
N ARG A 179 -5.40 14.47 -3.04
CA ARG A 179 -4.22 14.33 -2.18
C ARG A 179 -4.56 14.76 -0.77
N GLY A 180 -4.00 14.09 0.24
CA GLY A 180 -4.15 14.55 1.61
C GLY A 180 -3.88 13.52 2.69
N ALA A 181 -4.42 13.82 3.89
CA ALA A 181 -4.23 13.00 5.08
C ALA A 181 -5.31 11.94 5.22
N VAL A 182 -4.91 10.75 5.71
CA VAL A 182 -5.82 9.69 6.12
C VAL A 182 -5.63 9.33 7.60
N TRP A 183 -6.57 8.59 8.16
CA TRP A 183 -6.48 7.92 9.45
C TRP A 183 -6.23 6.44 9.23
N THR A 184 -5.12 5.91 9.74
CA THR A 184 -4.83 4.48 9.74
C THR A 184 -5.21 3.90 11.10
N THR A 185 -6.12 2.91 11.12
CA THR A 185 -6.56 2.25 12.36
C THR A 185 -6.43 0.72 12.28
N ASP A 186 -6.08 0.09 13.39
CA ASP A 186 -6.13 -1.38 13.54
C ASP A 186 -7.54 -1.93 13.84
N ALA A 187 -8.51 -1.06 14.12
CA ALA A 187 -9.79 -1.46 14.68
C ALA A 187 -10.99 -0.78 13.98
N PRO A 188 -11.33 -1.16 12.74
CA PRO A 188 -12.36 -0.50 11.95
C PRO A 188 -13.74 -0.51 12.63
N PHE A 189 -14.06 -1.56 13.39
CA PHE A 189 -15.32 -1.62 14.16
C PHE A 189 -15.30 -0.79 15.45
N ARG A 190 -14.24 -0.01 15.68
CA ARG A 190 -14.11 0.97 16.76
C ARG A 190 -14.05 2.41 16.28
N GLU A 191 -14.35 2.66 15.04
CA GLU A 191 -14.50 3.99 14.44
C GLU A 191 -15.75 4.69 15.00
N THR A 192 -15.60 5.26 16.18
CA THR A 192 -16.71 5.91 16.88
C THR A 192 -17.03 7.28 16.27
N ARG A 193 -18.26 7.77 16.50
CA ARG A 193 -18.67 9.11 16.04
C ARG A 193 -17.69 10.19 16.49
N SER A 194 -17.27 10.16 17.75
CA SER A 194 -16.32 11.15 18.28
C SER A 194 -14.93 11.06 17.62
N ALA A 195 -14.45 9.86 17.32
CA ALA A 195 -13.19 9.69 16.60
C ALA A 195 -13.29 10.23 15.16
N ILE A 196 -14.39 9.95 14.47
CA ILE A 196 -14.65 10.46 13.11
C ILE A 196 -14.73 11.99 13.12
N GLU A 197 -15.44 12.59 14.09
CA GLU A 197 -15.55 14.05 14.23
C GLU A 197 -14.20 14.72 14.53
N LEU A 198 -13.37 14.08 15.37
CA LEU A 198 -12.00 14.52 15.63
C LEU A 198 -11.16 14.47 14.35
N CYS A 199 -11.18 13.38 13.61
CA CYS A 199 -10.47 13.24 12.34
C CYS A 199 -10.96 14.29 11.33
N ARG A 200 -12.26 14.52 11.25
CA ARG A 200 -12.84 15.55 10.39
C ARG A 200 -12.35 16.95 10.76
N SER A 201 -12.27 17.28 12.05
CA SER A 201 -11.76 18.57 12.52
C SER A 201 -10.27 18.78 12.19
N LYS A 202 -9.51 17.72 12.00
CA LYS A 202 -8.10 17.72 11.59
C LYS A 202 -7.89 17.74 10.08
N GLY A 203 -8.97 17.78 9.28
CA GLY A 203 -8.88 17.76 7.82
C GLY A 203 -8.53 16.40 7.23
N ILE A 204 -8.74 15.32 7.97
CA ILE A 204 -8.49 13.95 7.50
C ILE A 204 -9.58 13.56 6.51
N LEU A 205 -9.18 13.05 5.34
CA LEU A 205 -10.07 12.79 4.21
C LEU A 205 -10.76 11.42 4.31
N ALA A 206 -10.03 10.41 4.79
CA ALA A 206 -10.50 9.03 4.79
C ALA A 206 -9.88 8.20 5.92
N VAL A 207 -10.40 7.00 6.13
CA VAL A 207 -9.87 6.00 7.04
C VAL A 207 -9.54 4.71 6.28
N GLU A 208 -8.41 4.10 6.63
CA GLU A 208 -7.89 2.85 6.10
C GLU A 208 -7.04 2.13 7.17
N MET A 209 -6.35 1.03 6.85
CA MET A 209 -5.73 0.17 7.85
C MET A 209 -4.22 -0.08 7.67
N GLU A 210 -3.51 0.53 6.70
CA GLU A 210 -2.13 0.14 6.33
C GLU A 210 -1.13 1.31 6.23
N ALA A 211 -1.54 2.46 5.75
CA ALA A 211 -0.63 3.50 5.24
C ALA A 211 0.34 4.04 6.30
N ALA A 212 -0.09 4.25 7.55
CA ALA A 212 0.81 4.74 8.59
C ALA A 212 1.97 3.77 8.86
N ALA A 213 1.68 2.48 8.91
CA ALA A 213 2.70 1.46 9.14
C ALA A 213 3.64 1.31 7.94
N LEU A 214 3.08 1.29 6.72
CA LEU A 214 3.86 1.20 5.48
C LEU A 214 4.79 2.41 5.32
N TYR A 215 4.33 3.63 5.61
CA TYR A 215 5.20 4.82 5.56
C TYR A 215 6.23 4.85 6.68
N ALA A 216 5.89 4.36 7.89
CA ALA A 216 6.86 4.24 8.96
C ALA A 216 7.97 3.24 8.61
N PHE A 217 7.61 2.09 8.06
CA PHE A 217 8.54 1.11 7.49
C PHE A 217 9.39 1.73 6.38
N ALA A 218 8.77 2.39 5.40
CA ALA A 218 9.44 3.04 4.28
C ALA A 218 10.53 4.01 4.74
N ARG A 219 10.21 4.89 5.68
CA ARG A 219 11.16 5.87 6.23
C ARG A 219 12.27 5.21 7.07
N ALA A 220 11.94 4.19 7.87
CA ALA A 220 12.91 3.51 8.71
C ALA A 220 13.92 2.66 7.92
N ARG A 221 13.49 2.10 6.78
CA ARG A 221 14.30 1.22 5.92
C ARG A 221 14.87 1.90 4.68
N GLY A 222 14.42 3.11 4.35
CA GLY A 222 14.81 3.80 3.12
C GLY A 222 14.21 3.17 1.86
N HIS A 223 13.01 2.58 1.95
CA HIS A 223 12.36 1.92 0.83
C HIS A 223 11.27 2.79 0.20
N PRO A 224 11.14 2.82 -1.14
CA PRO A 224 10.07 3.53 -1.82
C PRO A 224 8.72 2.82 -1.63
N VAL A 225 7.79 3.46 -0.93
CA VAL A 225 6.41 2.98 -0.76
C VAL A 225 5.44 4.12 -1.05
N ILE A 226 4.43 3.86 -1.88
CA ILE A 226 3.37 4.80 -2.23
C ILE A 226 2.03 4.15 -1.86
N CYS A 227 1.20 4.87 -1.10
CA CYS A 227 -0.12 4.39 -0.70
C CYS A 227 -1.23 5.25 -1.30
N PHE A 228 -2.24 4.58 -1.85
CA PHE A 228 -3.46 5.20 -2.35
C PHE A 228 -4.68 4.69 -1.59
N ALA A 229 -5.58 5.59 -1.26
CA ALA A 229 -6.90 5.27 -0.74
C ALA A 229 -7.93 5.30 -1.87
N HIS A 230 -8.59 4.17 -2.13
CA HIS A 230 -9.77 4.08 -2.98
C HIS A 230 -11.00 4.35 -2.14
N ILE A 231 -11.57 5.53 -2.28
CA ILE A 231 -12.76 5.93 -1.53
C ILE A 231 -13.99 5.21 -2.09
N THR A 232 -14.57 4.32 -1.31
CA THR A 232 -15.63 3.42 -1.76
C THR A 232 -16.93 3.59 -1.01
N ASN A 233 -16.93 4.26 0.14
CA ASN A 233 -18.11 4.40 0.98
C ASN A 233 -18.03 5.65 1.87
N ARG A 234 -19.16 6.01 2.47
CA ARG A 234 -19.31 7.09 3.45
C ARG A 234 -19.52 6.53 4.85
N MET A 235 -18.59 5.66 5.28
CA MET A 235 -18.63 4.98 6.56
C MET A 235 -19.81 4.01 6.72
N ALA A 236 -20.28 3.41 5.63
CA ALA A 236 -21.44 2.51 5.61
C ALA A 236 -22.68 3.09 6.32
N SER A 237 -22.89 4.40 6.18
CA SER A 237 -23.93 5.15 6.91
C SER A 237 -25.36 4.83 6.45
N ALA A 238 -25.51 4.23 5.27
CA ALA A 238 -26.81 3.85 4.70
C ALA A 238 -26.68 2.58 3.84
N ALA A 239 -27.82 1.93 3.60
CA ALA A 239 -27.88 0.81 2.66
C ALA A 239 -27.48 1.28 1.24
N GLY A 240 -26.61 0.52 0.57
CA GLY A 240 -26.07 0.86 -0.75
C GLY A 240 -24.97 1.92 -0.74
N ASP A 241 -24.38 2.23 0.40
CA ASP A 241 -23.31 3.22 0.53
C ASP A 241 -21.96 2.74 -0.03
N PHE A 242 -21.77 1.43 -0.22
CA PHE A 242 -20.56 0.88 -0.81
C PHE A 242 -20.61 0.95 -2.33
N GLU A 243 -19.79 1.85 -2.92
CA GLU A 243 -19.69 2.06 -4.35
C GLU A 243 -18.22 2.01 -4.78
N LYS A 244 -17.81 0.87 -5.31
CA LYS A 244 -16.42 0.62 -5.75
C LYS A 244 -16.21 0.98 -7.24
N GLY A 245 -17.26 1.25 -7.99
CA GLY A 245 -17.19 1.51 -9.43
C GLY A 245 -17.11 0.25 -10.30
N ALA A 246 -16.85 0.44 -11.58
CA ALA A 246 -16.75 -0.65 -12.53
C ALA A 246 -15.62 -1.64 -12.17
N ALA A 247 -15.91 -2.94 -12.26
CA ALA A 247 -14.99 -4.00 -11.87
C ALA A 247 -14.41 -3.81 -10.44
N ALA A 248 -15.25 -3.35 -9.50
CA ALA A 248 -14.85 -3.00 -8.13
C ALA A 248 -13.70 -1.97 -8.08
N GLY A 249 -13.65 -1.02 -9.04
CA GLY A 249 -12.59 -0.01 -9.14
C GLY A 249 -11.28 -0.49 -9.73
N SER A 250 -11.16 -1.79 -10.05
CA SER A 250 -9.89 -2.39 -10.46
C SER A 250 -9.31 -1.81 -11.75
N ILE A 251 -10.17 -1.41 -12.69
CA ILE A 251 -9.71 -0.82 -13.97
C ILE A 251 -8.99 0.51 -13.73
N GLU A 252 -9.60 1.39 -12.94
CA GLU A 252 -8.98 2.70 -12.61
C GLU A 252 -7.76 2.54 -11.69
N ALA A 253 -7.81 1.57 -10.74
CA ALA A 253 -6.66 1.24 -9.91
C ALA A 253 -5.47 0.77 -10.75
N LEU A 254 -5.68 -0.09 -11.76
CA LEU A 254 -4.62 -0.53 -12.67
C LEU A 254 -4.04 0.61 -13.50
N ARG A 255 -4.86 1.58 -13.95
CA ARG A 255 -4.39 2.79 -14.63
C ARG A 255 -3.52 3.65 -13.70
N LEU A 256 -3.96 3.84 -12.46
CA LEU A 256 -3.21 4.57 -11.43
C LEU A 256 -1.86 3.90 -11.14
N ILE A 257 -1.86 2.58 -10.94
CA ILE A 257 -0.65 1.78 -10.71
C ILE A 257 0.29 1.90 -11.91
N GLN A 258 -0.22 1.76 -13.14
CA GLN A 258 0.56 1.87 -14.37
C GLN A 258 1.23 3.24 -14.49
N ALA A 259 0.46 4.32 -14.34
CA ALA A 259 0.99 5.67 -14.45
C ALA A 259 2.06 5.96 -13.39
N THR A 260 1.82 5.55 -12.15
CA THR A 260 2.76 5.71 -11.02
C THR A 260 4.05 4.92 -11.26
N ALA A 261 3.94 3.63 -11.60
CA ALA A 261 5.08 2.77 -11.84
C ALA A 261 5.93 3.24 -13.02
N SER A 262 5.29 3.65 -14.12
CA SER A 262 5.99 4.16 -15.31
C SER A 262 6.77 5.43 -15.00
N ARG A 263 6.17 6.39 -14.30
CA ARG A 263 6.83 7.65 -13.90
C ARG A 263 8.02 7.38 -12.98
N TRP A 264 7.83 6.51 -11.97
CA TRP A 264 8.91 6.16 -11.06
C TRP A 264 10.07 5.45 -11.77
N LEU A 265 9.79 4.51 -12.69
CA LEU A 265 10.81 3.81 -13.47
C LEU A 265 11.57 4.74 -14.39
N ALA A 266 10.90 5.70 -15.05
CA ALA A 266 11.56 6.70 -15.91
C ALA A 266 12.60 7.50 -15.10
N GLN A 267 12.23 8.05 -13.95
CA GLN A 267 13.16 8.81 -13.10
C GLN A 267 14.33 7.96 -12.56
N ASN A 268 14.09 6.69 -12.26
CA ASN A 268 15.12 5.82 -11.66
C ASN A 268 15.97 5.04 -12.67
N ASN A 269 15.62 5.08 -13.96
CA ASN A 269 16.46 4.54 -15.04
C ASN A 269 17.42 5.59 -15.63
N GLU A 270 17.06 6.88 -15.58
CA GLU A 270 17.94 7.98 -15.99
C GLU A 270 19.10 8.24 -15.02
N SER A 271 19.01 7.68 -13.80
CA SER A 271 20.03 7.83 -12.74
C SER A 271 21.10 6.72 -12.73
N ARG A 272 21.10 5.83 -13.74
CA ARG A 272 22.08 4.75 -13.95
C ARG A 272 22.89 5.01 -15.22
#